data_5fc964c8b3c5993f47262a83f3046e8e
#
_entry.id   5fc964c8b3c5993f47262a83f3046e8e
#
_cell.length_a   1.000
_cell.length_b   1.000
_cell.length_c   1.000
_cell.angle_alpha   90.00
_cell.angle_beta   90.00
_cell.angle_gamma   90.00
#
_symmetry.space_group_name_H-M   'P 1'
#
loop_
_entity.id
_entity.type
_entity.pdbx_description
1 polymer ?
#
loop_
_entity_poly.entity_id
_entity_poly.type
_entity_poly.pdbx_seq_one_letter_code
_entity_poly.pdbx_strand_id
1 'polypeptide(L)'
;MNSTITTTTRLARALAVGIALAGLSVGTVGVGTAGAAQVDHPSSVRGDDDPPGDDHGGHGGGSDDGAGDDNGGDRTRDDDDRVIRTGSCSAGADWKLKVKTDDGRLEVEGEIDSDVAGQRWRWTLRHNGSVSDRGVATTTARSGSFEVERKVVNLAGTDTLAFRAVRDGQVCRGVVNY
;
A
#
# COMPACT_ATOMS: atom_id res chain seq x y z
N MET A 1 -58.84 21.63 8.04
CA MET A 1 -57.95 20.83 7.14
C MET A 1 -57.14 19.91 8.02
N ASN A 2 -57.57 18.65 8.11
CA ASN A 2 -56.96 17.66 9.00
C ASN A 2 -55.93 16.83 8.20
N SER A 3 -54.65 16.92 8.58
CA SER A 3 -53.59 16.05 8.03
C SER A 3 -53.45 14.79 8.88
N THR A 4 -53.77 13.67 8.32
CA THR A 4 -53.63 12.33 8.91
C THR A 4 -52.19 11.82 8.69
N ILE A 5 -51.45 11.63 9.77
CA ILE A 5 -50.08 11.05 9.72
C ILE A 5 -50.23 9.51 9.79
N THR A 6 -49.88 8.84 8.74
CA THR A 6 -49.84 7.38 8.69
C THR A 6 -48.48 6.86 9.14
N THR A 7 -48.43 6.27 10.33
CA THR A 7 -47.22 5.61 10.88
C THR A 7 -47.14 4.20 10.34
N THR A 8 -46.13 3.92 9.49
CA THR A 8 -45.87 2.59 8.99
C THR A 8 -44.89 1.87 9.90
N THR A 9 -45.40 0.93 10.69
CA THR A 9 -44.58 0.02 11.54
C THR A 9 -43.96 -1.07 10.69
N ARG A 10 -42.63 -1.09 10.57
CA ARG A 10 -41.88 -2.20 9.93
C ARG A 10 -41.59 -3.28 10.95
N LEU A 11 -42.18 -4.49 10.75
CA LEU A 11 -41.87 -5.69 11.49
C LEU A 11 -40.41 -6.12 11.20
N ALA A 12 -39.61 -6.25 12.26
CA ALA A 12 -38.31 -6.90 12.23
C ALA A 12 -38.52 -8.44 12.22
N ARG A 13 -38.10 -9.10 11.17
CA ARG A 13 -37.97 -10.57 11.12
C ARG A 13 -36.63 -10.98 11.72
N ALA A 14 -36.66 -11.57 12.90
CA ALA A 14 -35.54 -12.31 13.48
C ALA A 14 -35.39 -13.66 12.75
N LEU A 15 -34.27 -13.88 12.11
CA LEU A 15 -33.85 -15.18 11.59
C LEU A 15 -32.93 -15.84 12.61
N ALA A 16 -33.40 -16.89 13.22
CA ALA A 16 -32.60 -17.80 14.06
C ALA A 16 -31.67 -18.61 13.16
N VAL A 17 -30.36 -18.53 13.38
CA VAL A 17 -29.36 -19.37 12.73
C VAL A 17 -28.99 -20.50 13.67
N GLY A 18 -29.28 -21.72 13.23
CA GLY A 18 -28.96 -22.96 13.95
C GLY A 18 -27.44 -23.22 13.93
N ILE A 19 -26.94 -23.64 15.09
CA ILE A 19 -25.59 -24.13 15.31
C ILE A 19 -25.52 -25.59 14.88
N ALA A 20 -24.73 -25.88 13.86
CA ALA A 20 -24.34 -27.27 13.53
C ALA A 20 -22.91 -27.50 14.05
N LEU A 21 -22.80 -28.33 15.08
CA LEU A 21 -21.55 -28.92 15.55
C LEU A 21 -21.31 -30.22 14.75
N ALA A 22 -20.19 -30.32 14.07
CA ALA A 22 -19.67 -31.61 13.60
C ALA A 22 -18.17 -31.54 13.31
N GLY A 23 -17.43 -32.46 13.93
CA GLY A 23 -16.29 -33.16 13.35
C GLY A 23 -14.91 -32.82 13.90
N LEU A 24 -14.50 -33.53 14.99
CA LEU A 24 -13.09 -33.78 15.30
C LEU A 24 -12.49 -34.71 14.23
N SER A 25 -11.45 -34.26 13.55
CA SER A 25 -10.51 -35.16 12.86
C SER A 25 -9.13 -35.01 13.50
N VAL A 26 -8.71 -36.06 14.18
CA VAL A 26 -7.36 -36.27 14.70
C VAL A 26 -6.48 -36.67 13.51
N GLY A 27 -5.57 -35.80 13.08
CA GLY A 27 -4.57 -36.06 12.05
C GLY A 27 -3.20 -36.27 12.68
N THR A 28 -2.60 -37.41 12.38
CA THR A 28 -1.35 -37.99 12.87
C THR A 28 -0.13 -37.07 12.64
N VAL A 29 0.72 -37.03 13.68
CA VAL A 29 2.04 -36.37 13.71
C VAL A 29 3.00 -37.17 12.81
N GLY A 30 3.45 -36.55 11.74
CA GLY A 30 4.60 -37.00 10.95
C GLY A 30 5.88 -36.33 11.46
N VAL A 31 6.75 -37.10 12.10
CA VAL A 31 8.11 -36.67 12.47
C VAL A 31 8.98 -36.73 11.23
N GLY A 32 9.23 -35.60 10.60
CA GLY A 32 10.21 -35.45 9.52
C GLY A 32 11.53 -34.98 10.10
N THR A 33 12.57 -35.83 10.00
CA THR A 33 13.93 -35.55 10.39
C THR A 33 14.55 -34.45 9.52
N ALA A 34 15.02 -33.38 10.18
CA ALA A 34 15.77 -32.30 9.56
C ALA A 34 17.14 -32.80 9.13
N GLY A 35 17.42 -32.79 7.83
CA GLY A 35 18.76 -32.89 7.28
C GLY A 35 19.36 -31.46 7.22
N ALA A 36 20.33 -31.19 8.07
CA ALA A 36 21.16 -30.00 7.98
C ALA A 36 22.16 -30.16 6.83
N ALA A 37 21.98 -29.47 5.73
CA ALA A 37 23.02 -29.30 4.71
C ALA A 37 23.91 -28.13 5.14
N GLN A 38 25.11 -28.43 5.63
CA GLN A 38 26.18 -27.46 5.76
C GLN A 38 26.70 -27.11 4.36
N VAL A 39 26.59 -25.88 3.97
CA VAL A 39 27.29 -25.30 2.83
C VAL A 39 28.60 -24.71 3.38
N ASP A 40 29.72 -25.43 3.08
CA ASP A 40 31.06 -24.92 3.26
C ASP A 40 31.27 -23.72 2.32
N HIS A 41 31.52 -22.56 2.92
CA HIS A 41 32.01 -21.40 2.20
C HIS A 41 33.54 -21.49 2.12
N PRO A 42 34.11 -21.53 0.91
CA PRO A 42 35.58 -21.45 0.80
C PRO A 42 36.02 -20.04 1.22
N SER A 43 36.93 -20.01 2.17
CA SER A 43 37.65 -18.83 2.62
C SER A 43 38.41 -18.22 1.48
N SER A 44 38.06 -17.03 1.04
CA SER A 44 38.84 -16.23 0.11
C SER A 44 40.12 -15.76 0.81
N VAL A 45 41.21 -16.25 0.30
CA VAL A 45 42.57 -15.84 0.66
C VAL A 45 42.75 -14.36 0.32
N ARG A 46 43.13 -13.57 1.32
CA ARG A 46 43.64 -12.20 1.14
C ARG A 46 44.93 -12.31 0.36
N GLY A 47 44.99 -11.74 -0.82
CA GLY A 47 46.21 -11.34 -1.48
C GLY A 47 46.51 -9.90 -1.09
N ASP A 48 47.49 -9.72 -0.23
CA ASP A 48 48.19 -8.45 -0.01
C ASP A 48 49.17 -8.28 -1.15
N ASP A 49 48.91 -7.41 -2.09
CA ASP A 49 49.87 -6.87 -3.05
C ASP A 49 49.50 -5.41 -3.32
N ASP A 50 49.84 -4.50 -2.37
CA ASP A 50 49.93 -3.08 -2.62
C ASP A 50 51.39 -2.77 -3.00
N PRO A 51 51.69 -2.28 -4.21
CA PRO A 51 52.97 -1.65 -4.47
C PRO A 51 53.05 -0.27 -3.87
N PRO A 52 54.20 0.10 -3.24
CA PRO A 52 54.38 1.42 -2.66
C PRO A 52 54.79 2.43 -3.73
N GLY A 53 54.20 3.60 -3.67
CA GLY A 53 54.79 4.82 -4.19
C GLY A 53 54.24 5.28 -5.51
N ASP A 54 53.59 6.43 -5.44
CA ASP A 54 54.03 7.57 -6.25
C ASP A 54 53.37 8.85 -5.70
N ASP A 55 54.18 9.57 -4.91
CA ASP A 55 53.97 10.93 -4.52
C ASP A 55 54.12 11.83 -5.77
N HIS A 56 53.07 12.35 -6.31
CA HIS A 56 53.13 13.51 -7.15
C HIS A 56 52.19 14.58 -6.66
N GLY A 57 52.80 15.49 -5.85
CA GLY A 57 52.30 16.83 -5.67
C GLY A 57 52.24 17.54 -7.00
N GLY A 58 51.14 18.17 -7.26
CA GLY A 58 50.91 19.06 -8.41
C GLY A 58 49.96 20.14 -8.03
N HIS A 59 50.51 21.29 -7.72
CA HIS A 59 49.86 22.59 -7.60
C HIS A 59 49.08 22.90 -8.88
N GLY A 60 47.91 23.47 -8.73
CA GLY A 60 47.20 24.08 -9.83
C GLY A 60 46.01 24.86 -9.33
N GLY A 61 46.23 26.09 -8.85
CA GLY A 61 45.16 27.04 -8.75
C GLY A 61 44.66 27.37 -10.15
N GLY A 62 43.38 27.19 -10.35
CA GLY A 62 42.65 27.61 -11.52
C GLY A 62 41.27 27.93 -11.07
N SER A 63 41.01 29.19 -10.81
CA SER A 63 39.68 29.75 -10.75
C SER A 63 39.19 29.82 -12.19
N ASP A 64 38.45 28.82 -12.58
CA ASP A 64 37.63 28.87 -13.78
C ASP A 64 36.19 28.80 -13.35
N ASP A 65 35.54 29.95 -13.37
CA ASP A 65 34.11 30.15 -13.36
C ASP A 65 33.53 29.41 -14.57
N GLY A 66 33.49 28.11 -14.49
CA GLY A 66 32.79 27.22 -15.39
C GLY A 66 31.29 27.34 -15.11
N ALA A 67 30.60 27.93 -16.06
CA ALA A 67 29.16 27.97 -16.16
C ALA A 67 28.55 26.66 -15.74
N GLY A 68 27.56 26.77 -14.87
CA GLY A 68 26.81 25.65 -14.35
C GLY A 68 26.40 24.70 -15.46
N ASP A 69 26.91 23.49 -15.38
CA ASP A 69 26.26 22.36 -15.95
C ASP A 69 25.03 22.11 -15.07
N ASP A 70 24.00 22.89 -15.35
CA ASP A 70 22.63 22.56 -15.03
C ASP A 70 22.32 21.25 -15.74
N ASN A 71 22.86 20.13 -15.22
CA ASN A 71 22.26 18.84 -15.37
C ASN A 71 20.93 18.94 -14.63
N GLY A 72 20.06 19.77 -15.19
CA GLY A 72 18.64 19.68 -15.03
C GLY A 72 18.26 18.28 -15.44
N GLY A 73 18.53 17.31 -14.54
CA GLY A 73 17.81 16.06 -14.61
C GLY A 73 16.37 16.51 -14.75
N ASP A 74 15.80 16.15 -15.85
CA ASP A 74 14.38 16.21 -16.16
C ASP A 74 13.64 15.66 -14.94
N ARG A 75 13.46 16.51 -13.91
CA ARG A 75 12.54 16.26 -12.81
C ARG A 75 11.20 16.40 -13.46
N THR A 76 10.89 15.31 -14.11
CA THR A 76 9.69 15.03 -14.84
C THR A 76 8.50 15.64 -14.12
N ARG A 77 7.71 16.36 -14.89
CA ARG A 77 6.38 16.90 -14.57
C ARG A 77 5.44 15.89 -13.86
N ASP A 78 5.91 14.67 -13.59
CA ASP A 78 5.16 13.59 -12.94
C ASP A 78 4.87 13.83 -11.46
N ASP A 79 5.57 14.77 -10.80
CA ASP A 79 5.34 15.08 -9.38
C ASP A 79 4.28 16.19 -9.18
N ASP A 80 4.05 17.04 -10.17
CA ASP A 80 3.13 18.17 -10.07
C ASP A 80 1.65 17.75 -10.22
N ASP A 81 1.38 16.61 -10.87
CA ASP A 81 0.04 16.11 -11.16
C ASP A 81 -0.45 15.05 -10.16
N ARG A 82 0.12 14.95 -8.98
CA ARG A 82 -0.33 14.01 -7.97
C ARG A 82 -1.10 14.67 -6.82
N VAL A 83 -2.17 14.04 -6.40
CA VAL A 83 -2.92 14.42 -5.21
C VAL A 83 -2.78 13.33 -4.16
N ILE A 84 -2.35 13.69 -2.95
CA ILE A 84 -2.22 12.77 -1.81
C ILE A 84 -3.15 13.24 -0.69
N ARG A 85 -3.88 12.30 -0.09
CA ARG A 85 -4.65 12.50 1.13
C ARG A 85 -4.32 11.40 2.12
N THR A 86 -4.24 11.78 3.38
CA THR A 86 -3.99 10.87 4.50
C THR A 86 -5.03 11.12 5.59
N GLY A 87 -5.17 10.17 6.50
CA GLY A 87 -6.00 10.32 7.67
C GLY A 87 -6.04 9.05 8.50
N SER A 88 -6.66 9.14 9.67
CA SER A 88 -6.77 8.02 10.59
C SER A 88 -8.06 7.25 10.38
N CYS A 89 -8.00 5.96 10.64
CA CYS A 89 -9.14 5.05 10.67
C CYS A 89 -9.88 5.12 12.00
N SER A 90 -11.04 4.48 12.10
CA SER A 90 -11.88 4.53 13.31
C SER A 90 -11.26 3.87 14.55
N ALA A 91 -10.18 3.10 14.42
CA ALA A 91 -9.53 2.40 15.54
C ALA A 91 -8.00 2.24 15.34
N GLY A 92 -7.29 3.35 15.21
CA GLY A 92 -5.83 3.42 15.38
C GLY A 92 -4.96 3.06 14.18
N ALA A 93 -5.50 2.59 13.06
CA ALA A 93 -4.75 2.49 11.81
C ALA A 93 -4.84 3.81 11.04
N ASP A 94 -3.89 4.05 10.15
CA ASP A 94 -3.86 5.17 9.24
C ASP A 94 -4.09 4.74 7.80
N TRP A 95 -4.53 5.68 6.96
CA TRP A 95 -4.72 5.45 5.55
C TRP A 95 -4.06 6.55 4.72
N LYS A 96 -3.61 6.17 3.52
CA LYS A 96 -3.14 7.08 2.47
C LYS A 96 -3.90 6.76 1.17
N LEU A 97 -4.28 7.79 0.44
CA LEU A 97 -4.84 7.69 -0.91
C LEU A 97 -4.07 8.66 -1.81
N LYS A 98 -3.38 8.12 -2.81
CA LYS A 98 -2.64 8.87 -3.82
C LYS A 98 -3.31 8.66 -5.17
N VAL A 99 -3.42 9.72 -5.94
CA VAL A 99 -3.91 9.70 -7.32
C VAL A 99 -2.96 10.54 -8.16
N LYS A 100 -2.56 10.03 -9.30
CA LYS A 100 -1.78 10.74 -10.32
C LYS A 100 -2.22 10.32 -11.72
N THR A 101 -1.93 11.17 -12.72
CA THR A 101 -2.06 10.76 -14.12
C THR A 101 -0.87 9.87 -14.50
N ASP A 102 -1.15 8.78 -15.21
CA ASP A 102 -0.15 7.86 -15.73
C ASP A 102 -0.65 7.25 -17.04
N ASP A 103 0.07 7.53 -18.13
CA ASP A 103 -0.26 7.09 -19.51
C ASP A 103 -1.73 7.37 -19.92
N GLY A 104 -2.23 8.57 -19.59
CA GLY A 104 -3.59 9.00 -19.91
C GLY A 104 -4.69 8.31 -19.07
N ARG A 105 -4.31 7.58 -18.03
CA ARG A 105 -5.18 6.99 -17.03
C ARG A 105 -4.89 7.60 -15.66
N LEU A 106 -5.71 7.31 -14.68
CA LEU A 106 -5.42 7.61 -13.28
C LEU A 106 -4.85 6.38 -12.60
N GLU A 107 -3.65 6.53 -12.04
CA GLU A 107 -3.09 5.58 -11.09
C GLU A 107 -3.57 5.95 -9.69
N VAL A 108 -4.21 5.01 -9.03
CA VAL A 108 -4.79 5.17 -7.70
C VAL A 108 -4.14 4.19 -6.75
N GLU A 109 -3.46 4.72 -5.75
CA GLU A 109 -2.78 3.95 -4.70
C GLU A 109 -3.50 4.18 -3.36
N GLY A 110 -4.00 3.10 -2.78
CA GLY A 110 -4.62 3.09 -1.45
C GLY A 110 -3.77 2.27 -0.48
N GLU A 111 -3.34 2.87 0.61
CA GLU A 111 -2.53 2.23 1.65
C GLU A 111 -3.25 2.25 2.99
N ILE A 112 -3.07 1.17 3.75
CA ILE A 112 -3.44 1.08 5.16
C ILE A 112 -2.19 0.71 5.94
N ASP A 113 -1.93 1.48 6.98
CA ASP A 113 -0.88 1.21 7.96
C ASP A 113 -1.51 1.02 9.34
N SER A 114 -1.27 -0.12 9.94
CA SER A 114 -1.79 -0.49 11.25
C SER A 114 -0.71 -0.87 12.25
N ASP A 115 0.57 -0.80 11.84
CA ASP A 115 1.74 -1.25 12.62
C ASP A 115 1.67 -2.73 13.07
N VAL A 116 0.69 -3.49 12.60
CA VAL A 116 0.47 -4.88 13.00
C VAL A 116 0.45 -5.79 11.77
N ALA A 117 1.38 -6.74 11.75
CA ALA A 117 1.50 -7.74 10.69
C ALA A 117 0.34 -8.75 10.69
N GLY A 118 0.03 -9.31 9.52
CA GLY A 118 -0.89 -10.42 9.36
C GLY A 118 -2.37 -10.06 9.47
N GLN A 119 -2.72 -8.79 9.53
CA GLN A 119 -4.11 -8.34 9.57
C GLN A 119 -4.74 -8.41 8.20
N ARG A 120 -5.87 -9.10 8.10
CA ARG A 120 -6.62 -9.26 6.85
C ARG A 120 -7.70 -8.20 6.72
N TRP A 121 -7.60 -7.38 5.67
CA TRP A 121 -8.49 -6.28 5.37
C TRP A 121 -9.27 -6.53 4.08
N ARG A 122 -10.56 -6.17 4.06
CA ARG A 122 -11.35 -6.07 2.83
C ARG A 122 -11.33 -4.64 2.36
N TRP A 123 -10.97 -4.41 1.09
CA TRP A 123 -10.91 -3.08 0.50
C TRP A 123 -11.85 -2.94 -0.69
N THR A 124 -12.20 -1.71 -1.01
CA THR A 124 -13.04 -1.33 -2.16
C THR A 124 -12.53 0.02 -2.67
N LEU A 125 -12.29 0.09 -3.97
CA LEU A 125 -12.04 1.31 -4.71
C LEU A 125 -13.31 1.69 -5.49
N ARG A 126 -13.72 2.95 -5.37
CA ARG A 126 -14.81 3.53 -6.15
C ARG A 126 -14.30 4.68 -6.99
N HIS A 127 -14.88 4.80 -8.18
CA HIS A 127 -14.64 5.90 -9.09
C HIS A 127 -16.00 6.49 -9.49
N ASN A 128 -16.19 7.78 -9.24
CA ASN A 128 -17.45 8.50 -9.45
C ASN A 128 -18.67 7.76 -8.88
N GLY A 129 -18.51 7.22 -7.66
CA GLY A 129 -19.55 6.49 -6.95
C GLY A 129 -19.70 5.01 -7.31
N SER A 130 -19.23 4.58 -8.48
CA SER A 130 -19.26 3.18 -8.92
C SER A 130 -18.08 2.38 -8.36
N VAL A 131 -18.28 1.09 -8.08
CA VAL A 131 -17.18 0.21 -7.67
C VAL A 131 -16.31 -0.09 -8.89
N SER A 132 -15.04 0.34 -8.85
CA SER A 132 -14.05 0.04 -9.87
C SER A 132 -13.32 -1.26 -9.58
N ASP A 133 -12.98 -1.50 -8.30
CA ASP A 133 -12.33 -2.72 -7.88
C ASP A 133 -12.56 -2.99 -6.38
N ARG A 134 -12.32 -4.23 -5.95
CA ARG A 134 -12.41 -4.66 -4.56
C ARG A 134 -11.61 -5.94 -4.34
N GLY A 135 -11.14 -6.13 -3.13
CA GLY A 135 -10.37 -7.32 -2.79
C GLY A 135 -10.12 -7.49 -1.31
N VAL A 136 -9.17 -8.35 -1.04
CA VAL A 136 -8.63 -8.61 0.29
C VAL A 136 -7.13 -8.44 0.22
N ALA A 137 -6.56 -7.76 1.22
CA ALA A 137 -5.13 -7.64 1.41
C ALA A 137 -4.77 -7.98 2.86
N THR A 138 -3.52 -8.36 3.07
CA THR A 138 -3.01 -8.68 4.40
C THR A 138 -1.79 -7.80 4.66
N THR A 139 -1.73 -7.19 5.85
CA THR A 139 -0.59 -6.36 6.24
C THR A 139 0.69 -7.18 6.32
N THR A 140 1.78 -6.61 5.80
CA THR A 140 3.07 -7.29 5.72
C THR A 140 3.75 -7.44 7.09
N ALA A 141 4.61 -8.43 7.23
CA ALA A 141 5.35 -8.66 8.47
C ALA A 141 6.39 -7.56 8.76
N ARG A 142 6.83 -6.83 7.73
CA ARG A 142 7.89 -5.83 7.87
C ARG A 142 7.39 -4.48 8.37
N SER A 143 6.25 -4.03 7.86
CA SER A 143 5.74 -2.68 8.09
C SER A 143 4.39 -2.64 8.82
N GLY A 144 3.66 -3.76 8.90
CA GLY A 144 2.29 -3.73 9.40
C GLY A 144 1.31 -3.04 8.46
N SER A 145 1.71 -2.79 7.20
CA SER A 145 0.91 -2.10 6.17
C SER A 145 0.64 -2.98 4.96
N PHE A 146 -0.30 -2.55 4.12
CA PHE A 146 -0.48 -3.02 2.76
C PHE A 146 -0.83 -1.87 1.83
N GLU A 147 -0.53 -2.03 0.55
CA GLU A 147 -0.84 -1.10 -0.51
C GLU A 147 -1.61 -1.81 -1.63
N VAL A 148 -2.49 -1.07 -2.27
CA VAL A 148 -3.26 -1.50 -3.45
C VAL A 148 -3.14 -0.41 -4.50
N GLU A 149 -2.54 -0.75 -5.64
CA GLU A 149 -2.43 0.14 -6.80
C GLU A 149 -3.37 -0.32 -7.90
N ARG A 150 -4.09 0.61 -8.53
CA ARG A 150 -5.00 0.36 -9.65
C ARG A 150 -4.97 1.49 -10.66
N LYS A 151 -5.06 1.14 -11.93
CA LYS A 151 -5.26 2.10 -13.03
C LYS A 151 -6.73 2.14 -13.42
N VAL A 152 -7.35 3.33 -13.34
CA VAL A 152 -8.73 3.58 -13.78
C VAL A 152 -8.73 4.54 -14.97
N VAL A 153 -9.86 4.66 -15.68
CA VAL A 153 -10.00 5.60 -16.79
C VAL A 153 -9.97 7.03 -16.23
N ASN A 154 -9.24 7.92 -16.90
CA ASN A 154 -9.34 9.35 -16.64
C ASN A 154 -10.51 9.90 -17.45
N LEU A 155 -11.55 10.39 -16.79
CA LEU A 155 -12.76 10.91 -17.42
C LEU A 155 -12.66 12.42 -17.63
N ALA A 156 -13.48 12.96 -18.50
CA ALA A 156 -13.58 14.41 -18.64
C ALA A 156 -14.24 15.02 -17.40
N GLY A 157 -13.60 16.06 -16.84
CA GLY A 157 -14.05 16.73 -15.62
C GLY A 157 -13.40 16.18 -14.37
N THR A 158 -14.03 16.36 -13.22
CA THR A 158 -13.49 15.91 -11.94
C THR A 158 -13.76 14.43 -11.71
N ASP A 159 -12.70 13.67 -11.45
CA ASP A 159 -12.79 12.28 -11.00
C ASP A 159 -12.79 12.18 -9.48
N THR A 160 -13.84 11.62 -8.91
CA THR A 160 -13.93 11.34 -7.48
C THR A 160 -13.51 9.90 -7.21
N LEU A 161 -12.34 9.73 -6.58
CA LEU A 161 -11.77 8.45 -6.18
C LEU A 161 -11.99 8.25 -4.69
N ALA A 162 -12.57 7.11 -4.29
CA ALA A 162 -12.79 6.77 -2.89
C ALA A 162 -12.24 5.37 -2.60
N PHE A 163 -11.28 5.31 -1.68
CA PHE A 163 -10.73 4.07 -1.15
C PHE A 163 -11.33 3.81 0.24
N ARG A 164 -11.79 2.58 0.47
CA ARG A 164 -12.32 2.16 1.75
C ARG A 164 -11.77 0.79 2.10
N ALA A 165 -11.26 0.63 3.32
CA ALA A 165 -10.84 -0.64 3.87
C ALA A 165 -11.55 -0.92 5.20
N VAL A 166 -11.85 -2.21 5.47
CA VAL A 166 -12.55 -2.63 6.69
C VAL A 166 -11.96 -3.90 7.25
N ARG A 167 -11.86 -3.96 8.58
CA ARG A 167 -11.43 -5.10 9.37
C ARG A 167 -12.06 -5.05 10.76
N ASP A 168 -12.73 -6.12 11.19
CA ASP A 168 -13.25 -6.27 12.57
C ASP A 168 -13.98 -5.03 13.12
N GLY A 169 -14.82 -4.40 12.30
CA GLY A 169 -15.53 -3.16 12.64
C GLY A 169 -14.72 -1.87 12.46
N GLN A 170 -13.41 -1.96 12.29
CA GLN A 170 -12.57 -0.80 11.95
C GLN A 170 -12.83 -0.38 10.50
N VAL A 171 -12.90 0.92 10.26
CA VAL A 171 -13.14 1.51 8.94
C VAL A 171 -12.10 2.59 8.65
N CYS A 172 -11.44 2.46 7.52
CA CYS A 172 -10.60 3.46 6.90
C CYS A 172 -11.30 3.97 5.65
N ARG A 173 -11.28 5.29 5.40
CA ARG A 173 -11.89 5.87 4.19
C ARG A 173 -11.16 7.14 3.77
N GLY A 174 -10.61 7.10 2.56
CA GLY A 174 -10.06 8.26 1.86
C GLY A 174 -10.88 8.65 0.64
N VAL A 175 -10.93 9.94 0.33
CA VAL A 175 -11.54 10.47 -0.89
C VAL A 175 -10.62 11.53 -1.48
N VAL A 176 -10.42 11.45 -2.79
CA VAL A 176 -9.70 12.44 -3.61
C VAL A 176 -10.63 12.88 -4.73
N ASN A 177 -10.70 14.17 -4.97
CA ASN A 177 -11.21 14.78 -6.20
C ASN A 177 -10.00 15.20 -7.02
N TYR A 178 -9.91 14.67 -8.23
CA TYR A 178 -8.77 14.82 -9.12
C TYR A 178 -9.19 15.53 -10.41
#